data_aa63223a620812b61572d5ba62e3eb87
#
_entry.id   aa63223a620812b61572d5ba62e3eb87
#
_cell.length_a   1.000
_cell.length_b   1.000
_cell.length_c   1.000
_cell.angle_alpha   90.00
_cell.angle_beta   90.00
_cell.angle_gamma   90.00
#
_symmetry.space_group_name_H-M   'P 1'
#
loop_
_entity.id
_entity.type
_entity.pdbx_description
1 polymer ?
#
loop_
_entity_poly.entity_id
_entity_poly.type
_entity_poly.pdbx_seq_one_letter_code
_entity_poly.pdbx_strand_id
1 'polypeptide(L)'
;VAGAARRRLDAELVRRSLARSREHAAQLIAAGRVTVGGAVATKSATQVETSAAIVVSADADDPDYVSRGGHKLAGALAAFVPLGLRVEGRRALDAGASTGGFTDVLLRAGADRVVAVDVGYGQLAWSLQSDDRVTVKDRTNVRELTLETIDGLPVDLVVGDLSFIPLGLVLPALVRVSAPGADLVLMVKPQFEVGKERLGSGGVVRSAELRKEAVRTVAARAAELGLGVLGVTASPLPGPSGNVEYFLWLRAGGPELDPADLDRAVAEGPR
;
A
#
# COMPACT_ATOMS: atom_id res chain seq x y z
N VAL A 1 -22.33 32.71 30.84
CA VAL A 1 -21.86 32.30 29.52
C VAL A 1 -21.02 31.08 29.75
N ALA A 2 -21.49 29.89 29.34
CA ALA A 2 -20.71 28.63 29.41
C ALA A 2 -19.49 28.83 28.53
N GLY A 3 -18.28 28.73 29.11
CA GLY A 3 -17.03 28.82 28.36
C GLY A 3 -16.97 27.73 27.27
N ALA A 4 -16.65 28.11 26.03
CA ALA A 4 -16.55 27.17 24.91
C ALA A 4 -15.56 26.05 25.30
N ALA A 5 -15.97 24.81 25.10
CA ALA A 5 -15.14 23.66 25.43
C ALA A 5 -13.87 23.70 24.56
N ARG A 6 -12.70 23.62 25.21
CA ARG A 6 -11.40 23.58 24.53
C ARG A 6 -10.89 22.15 24.44
N ARG A 7 -10.28 21.82 23.30
CA ARG A 7 -9.65 20.53 23.05
C ARG A 7 -8.28 20.73 22.40
N ARG A 8 -7.41 19.75 22.56
CA ARG A 8 -6.15 19.72 21.83
C ARG A 8 -6.44 19.69 20.32
N LEU A 9 -5.67 20.43 19.56
CA LEU A 9 -5.85 20.55 18.10
C LEU A 9 -5.76 19.20 17.39
N ASP A 10 -4.78 18.36 17.76
CA ASP A 10 -4.65 17.00 17.21
C ASP A 10 -5.91 16.14 17.45
N ALA A 11 -6.48 16.21 18.63
CA ALA A 11 -7.70 15.47 18.96
C ALA A 11 -8.95 16.08 18.27
N GLU A 12 -8.99 17.40 18.11
CA GLU A 12 -10.10 18.09 17.45
C GLU A 12 -10.12 17.84 15.94
N LEU A 13 -8.95 17.77 15.29
CA LEU A 13 -8.82 17.36 13.88
C LEU A 13 -9.39 15.96 13.64
N VAL A 14 -9.07 15.01 14.51
CA VAL A 14 -9.61 13.63 14.42
C VAL A 14 -11.11 13.64 14.66
N ARG A 15 -11.61 14.34 15.70
CA ARG A 15 -13.04 14.41 16.00
C ARG A 15 -13.87 14.99 14.85
N ARG A 16 -13.31 15.94 14.09
CA ARG A 16 -13.96 16.55 12.91
C ARG A 16 -13.73 15.78 11.62
N SER A 17 -13.09 14.60 11.68
CA SER A 17 -12.69 13.83 10.50
C SER A 17 -11.77 14.57 9.52
N LEU A 18 -11.05 15.60 10.02
CA LEU A 18 -10.04 16.35 9.28
C LEU A 18 -8.66 15.67 9.33
N ALA A 19 -8.50 14.64 10.17
CA ALA A 19 -7.33 13.78 10.22
C ALA A 19 -7.75 12.37 10.64
N ARG A 20 -7.07 11.36 10.09
CA ARG A 20 -7.36 9.93 10.33
C ARG A 20 -6.95 9.47 11.73
N SER A 21 -5.89 10.05 12.27
CA SER A 21 -5.35 9.75 13.59
C SER A 21 -4.68 10.99 14.17
N ARG A 22 -4.35 10.95 15.49
CA ARG A 22 -3.59 12.03 16.14
C ARG A 22 -2.17 12.18 15.59
N GLU A 23 -1.57 11.08 15.14
CA GLU A 23 -0.27 11.09 14.47
C GLU A 23 -0.36 11.79 13.11
N HIS A 24 -1.37 11.44 12.29
CA HIS A 24 -1.64 12.12 11.03
C HIS A 24 -1.93 13.62 11.26
N ALA A 25 -2.72 13.97 12.27
CA ALA A 25 -2.94 15.36 12.64
C ALA A 25 -1.64 16.10 12.97
N ALA A 26 -0.71 15.45 13.69
CA ALA A 26 0.59 16.03 14.00
C ALA A 26 1.46 16.25 12.74
N GLN A 27 1.41 15.32 11.78
CA GLN A 27 2.10 15.45 10.49
C GLN A 27 1.55 16.62 9.66
N LEU A 28 0.22 16.74 9.56
CA LEU A 28 -0.43 17.89 8.89
C LEU A 28 -0.06 19.24 9.51
N ILE A 29 0.01 19.29 10.84
CA ILE A 29 0.41 20.51 11.58
C ILE A 29 1.88 20.83 11.33
N ALA A 30 2.77 19.83 11.39
CA ALA A 30 4.20 19.98 11.15
C ALA A 30 4.49 20.43 9.70
N ALA A 31 3.69 19.97 8.74
CA ALA A 31 3.74 20.39 7.34
C ALA A 31 3.13 21.79 7.09
N GLY A 32 2.63 22.50 8.13
CA GLY A 32 2.03 23.82 7.99
C GLY A 32 0.67 23.82 7.28
N ARG A 33 0.04 22.67 7.11
CA ARG A 33 -1.22 22.49 6.36
C ARG A 33 -2.47 22.81 7.17
N VAL A 34 -2.34 23.05 8.48
CA VAL A 34 -3.47 23.30 9.37
C VAL A 34 -3.51 24.77 9.75
N THR A 35 -4.65 25.43 9.50
CA THR A 35 -4.93 26.77 10.01
C THR A 35 -6.07 26.75 11.01
N VAL A 36 -5.95 27.57 12.06
CA VAL A 36 -6.99 27.79 13.07
C VAL A 36 -7.30 29.29 13.12
N GLY A 37 -8.54 29.65 12.82
CA GLY A 37 -8.92 31.07 12.76
C GLY A 37 -8.10 31.88 11.73
N GLY A 38 -7.63 31.24 10.65
CA GLY A 38 -6.79 31.86 9.63
C GLY A 38 -5.28 31.88 9.91
N ALA A 39 -4.83 31.51 11.12
CA ALA A 39 -3.41 31.41 11.47
C ALA A 39 -2.89 29.99 11.36
N VAL A 40 -1.67 29.80 10.80
CA VAL A 40 -1.04 28.48 10.70
C VAL A 40 -0.73 27.92 12.09
N ALA A 41 -1.18 26.70 12.33
CA ALA A 41 -0.92 25.99 13.58
C ALA A 41 0.46 25.34 13.55
N THR A 42 1.21 25.46 14.66
CA THR A 42 2.58 24.93 14.76
C THR A 42 2.74 23.83 15.82
N LYS A 43 1.74 23.63 16.69
CA LYS A 43 1.81 22.69 17.80
C LYS A 43 0.54 21.85 17.91
N SER A 44 0.67 20.54 17.89
CA SER A 44 -0.44 19.57 18.00
C SER A 44 -1.20 19.66 19.32
N ALA A 45 -0.51 20.08 20.39
CA ALA A 45 -1.10 20.22 21.73
C ALA A 45 -1.84 21.54 21.96
N THR A 46 -1.86 22.46 20.98
CA THR A 46 -2.57 23.73 21.08
C THR A 46 -4.03 23.50 21.47
N GLN A 47 -4.50 24.26 22.47
CA GLN A 47 -5.90 24.22 22.91
C GLN A 47 -6.74 25.09 21.97
N VAL A 48 -7.68 24.51 21.27
CA VAL A 48 -8.60 25.20 20.37
C VAL A 48 -10.04 25.09 20.87
N GLU A 49 -10.83 26.09 20.62
CA GLU A 49 -12.28 26.01 20.89
C GLU A 49 -12.95 25.05 19.90
N THR A 50 -13.92 24.29 20.39
CA THR A 50 -14.68 23.35 19.54
C THR A 50 -15.50 24.04 18.44
N SER A 51 -15.66 25.37 18.51
CA SER A 51 -16.28 26.24 17.50
C SER A 51 -15.26 26.89 16.55
N ALA A 52 -13.95 26.79 16.83
CA ALA A 52 -12.94 27.45 16.01
C ALA A 52 -12.98 26.98 14.56
N ALA A 53 -12.80 27.90 13.61
CA ALA A 53 -12.64 27.56 12.21
C ALA A 53 -11.27 26.87 12.02
N ILE A 54 -11.28 25.59 11.66
CA ILE A 54 -10.09 24.80 11.36
C ILE A 54 -10.15 24.40 9.90
N VAL A 55 -9.11 24.73 9.14
CA VAL A 55 -8.97 24.34 7.74
C VAL A 55 -7.69 23.52 7.58
N VAL A 56 -7.79 22.41 6.86
CA VAL A 56 -6.65 21.63 6.40
C VAL A 56 -6.51 21.89 4.90
N SER A 57 -5.39 22.48 4.50
CA SER A 57 -5.10 22.71 3.08
C SER A 57 -4.71 21.40 2.40
N ALA A 58 -5.24 21.17 1.19
CA ALA A 58 -4.73 20.13 0.33
C ALA A 58 -3.27 20.43 -0.03
N ASP A 59 -2.46 19.38 -0.14
CA ASP A 59 -1.14 19.47 -0.74
C ASP A 59 -1.26 18.97 -2.18
N ALA A 60 -0.90 19.78 -3.13
CA ALA A 60 -0.97 19.39 -4.54
C ALA A 60 0.05 18.29 -4.88
N ASP A 61 1.14 18.25 -4.11
CA ASP A 61 2.25 17.31 -4.31
C ASP A 61 2.16 16.05 -3.43
N ASP A 62 1.27 16.03 -2.40
CA ASP A 62 1.04 14.88 -1.53
C ASP A 62 -0.45 14.52 -1.52
N PRO A 63 -0.88 13.59 -2.39
CA PRO A 63 -2.23 13.08 -2.37
C PRO A 63 -2.48 12.37 -1.03
N ASP A 64 -3.36 12.91 -0.21
CA ASP A 64 -3.71 12.40 1.11
C ASP A 64 -4.42 11.04 1.01
N TYR A 65 -3.63 9.98 0.76
CA TYR A 65 -4.14 8.61 0.74
C TYR A 65 -4.59 8.17 2.14
N VAL A 66 -5.53 7.24 2.24
CA VAL A 66 -6.06 6.75 3.52
C VAL A 66 -4.99 6.14 4.43
N SER A 67 -3.83 5.76 3.89
CA SER A 67 -2.65 5.33 4.66
C SER A 67 -1.35 5.51 3.90
N ARG A 68 -0.20 5.42 4.61
CA ARG A 68 1.15 5.43 4.02
C ARG A 68 1.35 4.39 2.91
N GLY A 69 0.64 3.26 2.98
CA GLY A 69 0.67 2.23 1.94
C GLY A 69 0.33 2.80 0.56
N GLY A 70 -0.59 3.77 0.50
CA GLY A 70 -0.95 4.41 -0.77
C GLY A 70 0.24 5.01 -1.52
N HIS A 71 1.13 5.71 -0.83
CA HIS A 71 2.33 6.29 -1.47
C HIS A 71 3.25 5.20 -2.05
N LYS A 72 3.31 4.01 -1.43
CA LYS A 72 4.11 2.90 -1.94
C LYS A 72 3.58 2.41 -3.29
N LEU A 73 2.27 2.08 -3.36
CA LEU A 73 1.66 1.64 -4.62
C LEU A 73 1.68 2.74 -5.68
N ALA A 74 1.41 4.00 -5.29
CA ALA A 74 1.48 5.13 -6.23
C ALA A 74 2.87 5.24 -6.88
N GLY A 75 3.96 5.03 -6.12
CA GLY A 75 5.31 4.97 -6.66
C GLY A 75 5.52 3.81 -7.64
N ALA A 76 4.99 2.62 -7.33
CA ALA A 76 5.04 1.49 -8.26
C ALA A 76 4.25 1.77 -9.55
N LEU A 77 3.05 2.38 -9.43
CA LEU A 77 2.26 2.76 -10.61
C LEU A 77 2.98 3.82 -11.44
N ALA A 78 3.62 4.81 -10.82
CA ALA A 78 4.41 5.83 -11.52
C ALA A 78 5.56 5.22 -12.33
N ALA A 79 6.16 4.12 -11.84
CA ALA A 79 7.20 3.39 -12.56
C ALA A 79 6.65 2.49 -13.67
N PHE A 80 5.51 1.80 -13.45
CA PHE A 80 5.04 0.75 -14.34
C PHE A 80 3.99 1.18 -15.36
N VAL A 81 3.18 2.21 -15.07
CA VAL A 81 2.17 2.72 -16.03
C VAL A 81 2.81 3.21 -17.33
N PRO A 82 3.94 3.95 -17.33
CA PRO A 82 4.64 4.30 -18.57
C PRO A 82 5.16 3.11 -19.38
N LEU A 83 5.36 1.96 -18.72
CA LEU A 83 5.77 0.71 -19.35
C LEU A 83 4.60 -0.15 -19.85
N GLY A 84 3.35 0.29 -19.63
CA GLY A 84 2.15 -0.35 -20.15
C GLY A 84 1.28 -1.06 -19.11
N LEU A 85 1.56 -0.92 -17.81
CA LEU A 85 0.62 -1.35 -16.77
C LEU A 85 -0.66 -0.50 -16.87
N ARG A 86 -1.83 -1.15 -16.79
CA ARG A 86 -3.12 -0.47 -16.77
C ARG A 86 -3.85 -0.74 -15.47
N VAL A 87 -4.52 0.27 -14.95
CA VAL A 87 -5.41 0.17 -13.77
C VAL A 87 -6.84 0.54 -14.14
N GLU A 88 -7.00 1.54 -15.00
CA GLU A 88 -8.30 2.07 -15.43
C GLU A 88 -9.19 0.97 -16.03
N GLY A 89 -10.44 0.92 -15.57
CA GLY A 89 -11.46 -0.01 -16.03
C GLY A 89 -11.26 -1.46 -15.60
N ARG A 90 -10.26 -1.76 -14.76
CA ARG A 90 -9.98 -3.13 -14.32
C ARG A 90 -10.69 -3.49 -13.02
N ARG A 91 -11.03 -4.78 -12.91
CA ARG A 91 -11.37 -5.41 -11.64
C ARG A 91 -10.07 -5.81 -10.94
N ALA A 92 -9.78 -5.21 -9.79
CA ALA A 92 -8.56 -5.42 -9.04
C ALA A 92 -8.78 -6.21 -7.74
N LEU A 93 -7.75 -6.93 -7.29
CA LEU A 93 -7.65 -7.53 -5.96
C LEU A 93 -6.55 -6.79 -5.19
N ASP A 94 -6.88 -6.30 -3.99
CA ASP A 94 -5.94 -5.79 -3.00
C ASP A 94 -5.71 -6.86 -1.93
N ALA A 95 -4.58 -7.55 -2.00
CA ALA A 95 -4.21 -8.64 -1.09
C ALA A 95 -3.42 -8.09 0.10
N GLY A 96 -4.04 -8.10 1.28
CA GLY A 96 -3.53 -7.44 2.49
C GLY A 96 -3.94 -5.98 2.55
N ALA A 97 -5.22 -5.71 2.34
CA ALA A 97 -5.76 -4.36 2.20
C ALA A 97 -5.56 -3.48 3.45
N SER A 98 -5.55 -4.05 4.66
CA SER A 98 -5.36 -3.33 5.92
C SER A 98 -6.29 -2.11 6.00
N THR A 99 -5.76 -0.90 6.18
CA THR A 99 -6.53 0.35 6.20
C THR A 99 -7.00 0.84 4.83
N GLY A 100 -6.54 0.21 3.73
CA GLY A 100 -7.02 0.48 2.37
C GLY A 100 -6.13 1.42 1.55
N GLY A 101 -4.86 1.57 1.91
CA GLY A 101 -3.96 2.46 1.15
C GLY A 101 -3.83 2.06 -0.32
N PHE A 102 -3.71 0.77 -0.62
CA PHE A 102 -3.64 0.30 -2.00
C PHE A 102 -5.01 0.40 -2.69
N THR A 103 -6.08 0.03 -2.01
CA THR A 103 -7.46 0.19 -2.51
C THR A 103 -7.75 1.65 -2.92
N ASP A 104 -7.39 2.64 -2.09
CA ASP A 104 -7.57 4.07 -2.39
C ASP A 104 -6.83 4.49 -3.68
N VAL A 105 -5.57 4.06 -3.82
CA VAL A 105 -4.77 4.34 -5.04
C VAL A 105 -5.41 3.71 -6.27
N LEU A 106 -5.85 2.46 -6.20
CA LEU A 106 -6.50 1.77 -7.31
C LEU A 106 -7.77 2.50 -7.76
N LEU A 107 -8.61 2.92 -6.82
CA LEU A 107 -9.85 3.65 -7.12
C LEU A 107 -9.56 5.01 -7.77
N ARG A 108 -8.56 5.75 -7.27
CA ARG A 108 -8.11 7.03 -7.86
C ARG A 108 -7.47 6.85 -9.23
N ALA A 109 -6.82 5.71 -9.47
CA ALA A 109 -6.28 5.35 -10.78
C ALA A 109 -7.33 4.78 -11.76
N GLY A 110 -8.62 4.81 -11.40
CA GLY A 110 -9.72 4.45 -12.28
C GLY A 110 -10.07 2.96 -12.31
N ALA A 111 -9.68 2.17 -11.31
CA ALA A 111 -10.17 0.78 -11.20
C ALA A 111 -11.70 0.75 -11.18
N ASP A 112 -12.31 -0.16 -11.94
CA ASP A 112 -13.77 -0.32 -11.99
C ASP A 112 -14.29 -0.94 -10.69
N ARG A 113 -13.58 -1.94 -10.18
CA ARG A 113 -13.88 -2.60 -8.92
C ARG A 113 -12.62 -3.03 -8.19
N VAL A 114 -12.67 -3.01 -6.85
CA VAL A 114 -11.59 -3.50 -6.00
C VAL A 114 -12.15 -4.50 -4.98
N VAL A 115 -11.60 -5.71 -4.98
CA VAL A 115 -11.84 -6.69 -3.92
C VAL A 115 -10.72 -6.54 -2.89
N ALA A 116 -11.04 -5.97 -1.74
CA ALA A 116 -10.12 -5.73 -0.64
C ALA A 116 -10.13 -6.92 0.32
N VAL A 117 -9.04 -7.68 0.36
CA VAL A 117 -8.90 -8.91 1.16
C VAL A 117 -7.92 -8.71 2.29
N ASP A 118 -8.32 -9.03 3.52
CA ASP A 118 -7.44 -9.02 4.69
C ASP A 118 -7.82 -10.11 5.71
N VAL A 119 -6.81 -10.62 6.44
CA VAL A 119 -7.02 -11.54 7.57
C VAL A 119 -7.59 -10.84 8.80
N GLY A 120 -7.40 -9.53 8.89
CA GLY A 120 -7.98 -8.67 9.92
C GLY A 120 -9.48 -8.50 9.77
N TYR A 121 -10.06 -7.70 10.65
CA TYR A 121 -11.49 -7.39 10.64
C TYR A 121 -11.72 -5.91 10.89
N GLY A 122 -12.53 -5.26 10.05
CA GLY A 122 -12.96 -3.89 10.22
C GLY A 122 -11.85 -2.86 10.17
N GLN A 123 -10.73 -3.17 9.49
CA GLN A 123 -9.57 -2.27 9.41
C GLN A 123 -9.70 -1.26 8.27
N LEU A 124 -10.40 -1.61 7.20
CA LEU A 124 -10.55 -0.76 6.03
C LEU A 124 -11.20 0.58 6.42
N ALA A 125 -10.71 1.69 5.87
CA ALA A 125 -11.26 3.01 6.12
C ALA A 125 -12.74 3.09 5.71
N TRP A 126 -13.57 3.78 6.52
CA TRP A 126 -15.01 3.88 6.29
C TRP A 126 -15.36 4.43 4.90
N SER A 127 -14.61 5.41 4.41
CA SER A 127 -14.80 5.98 3.07
C SER A 127 -14.66 4.94 1.95
N LEU A 128 -13.81 3.92 2.15
CA LEU A 128 -13.63 2.83 1.21
C LEU A 128 -14.67 1.72 1.40
N GLN A 129 -15.04 1.43 2.65
CA GLN A 129 -16.12 0.46 2.93
C GLN A 129 -17.47 0.88 2.33
N SER A 130 -17.72 2.20 2.23
CA SER A 130 -18.95 2.77 1.68
C SER A 130 -18.89 3.08 0.18
N ASP A 131 -17.79 2.81 -0.50
CA ASP A 131 -17.67 2.98 -1.96
C ASP A 131 -18.24 1.74 -2.68
N ASP A 132 -19.23 1.93 -3.53
CA ASP A 132 -19.93 0.86 -4.27
C ASP A 132 -18.99 0.04 -5.19
N ARG A 133 -17.80 0.54 -5.47
CA ARG A 133 -16.77 -0.16 -6.24
C ARG A 133 -15.93 -1.12 -5.39
N VAL A 134 -16.04 -1.07 -4.05
CA VAL A 134 -15.24 -1.87 -3.14
C VAL A 134 -16.03 -3.03 -2.57
N THR A 135 -15.48 -4.23 -2.70
CA THR A 135 -15.97 -5.43 -2.02
C THR A 135 -15.01 -5.80 -0.90
N VAL A 136 -15.45 -5.74 0.35
CA VAL A 136 -14.61 -6.06 1.51
C VAL A 136 -14.70 -7.54 1.86
N LYS A 137 -13.55 -8.20 1.99
CA LYS A 137 -13.41 -9.61 2.40
C LYS A 137 -12.48 -9.69 3.62
N ASP A 138 -13.03 -9.35 4.76
CA ASP A 138 -12.36 -9.48 6.07
C ASP A 138 -12.20 -10.95 6.48
N ARG A 139 -11.27 -11.22 7.42
CA ARG A 139 -10.98 -12.55 7.97
C ARG A 139 -10.70 -13.60 6.89
N THR A 140 -10.12 -13.15 5.78
CA THR A 140 -9.87 -14.00 4.62
C THR A 140 -8.37 -14.19 4.42
N ASN A 141 -7.93 -15.46 4.49
CA ASN A 141 -6.53 -15.81 4.26
C ASN A 141 -6.25 -15.84 2.76
N VAL A 142 -5.33 -15.01 2.28
CA VAL A 142 -4.94 -14.91 0.87
C VAL A 142 -4.50 -16.26 0.29
N ARG A 143 -3.91 -17.16 1.08
CA ARG A 143 -3.50 -18.50 0.63
C ARG A 143 -4.68 -19.38 0.21
N GLU A 144 -5.87 -19.11 0.75
CA GLU A 144 -7.08 -19.91 0.57
C GLU A 144 -8.04 -19.29 -0.45
N LEU A 145 -7.64 -18.21 -1.14
CA LEU A 145 -8.48 -17.54 -2.11
C LEU A 145 -8.92 -18.50 -3.24
N THR A 146 -10.20 -18.49 -3.52
CA THR A 146 -10.84 -19.12 -4.66
C THR A 146 -11.71 -18.10 -5.40
N LEU A 147 -12.17 -18.41 -6.59
CA LEU A 147 -13.10 -17.52 -7.30
C LEU A 147 -14.37 -17.26 -6.47
N GLU A 148 -14.87 -18.25 -5.73
CA GLU A 148 -16.06 -18.10 -4.88
C GLU A 148 -15.82 -17.08 -3.76
N THR A 149 -14.62 -17.03 -3.17
CA THR A 149 -14.30 -16.04 -2.12
C THR A 149 -14.28 -14.61 -2.64
N ILE A 150 -14.08 -14.43 -3.95
CA ILE A 150 -14.05 -13.13 -4.62
C ILE A 150 -15.24 -12.92 -5.59
N ASP A 151 -16.41 -13.44 -5.21
CA ASP A 151 -17.70 -13.26 -5.90
C ASP A 151 -17.77 -13.93 -7.29
N GLY A 152 -17.01 -15.00 -7.50
CA GLY A 152 -17.09 -15.86 -8.68
C GLY A 152 -16.44 -15.32 -9.96
N LEU A 153 -15.90 -14.10 -9.95
CA LEU A 153 -15.30 -13.45 -11.12
C LEU A 153 -13.79 -13.29 -10.92
N PRO A 154 -12.98 -13.65 -11.93
CA PRO A 154 -11.53 -13.42 -11.86
C PRO A 154 -11.19 -11.94 -11.88
N VAL A 155 -9.98 -11.60 -11.45
CA VAL A 155 -9.46 -10.23 -11.44
C VAL A 155 -8.43 -10.01 -12.55
N ASP A 156 -8.39 -8.79 -13.08
CA ASP A 156 -7.47 -8.39 -14.15
C ASP A 156 -6.16 -7.82 -13.60
N LEU A 157 -6.17 -7.40 -12.33
CA LEU A 157 -5.03 -6.82 -11.65
C LEU A 157 -5.02 -7.32 -10.20
N VAL A 158 -3.86 -7.77 -9.75
CA VAL A 158 -3.61 -8.07 -8.34
C VAL A 158 -2.55 -7.11 -7.82
N VAL A 159 -2.83 -6.43 -6.70
CA VAL A 159 -1.82 -5.75 -5.92
C VAL A 159 -1.70 -6.42 -4.56
N GLY A 160 -0.53 -6.33 -3.90
CA GLY A 160 -0.37 -6.98 -2.60
C GLY A 160 0.72 -6.36 -1.75
N ASP A 161 0.36 -6.08 -0.48
CA ASP A 161 1.25 -5.63 0.59
C ASP A 161 1.13 -6.58 1.79
N LEU A 162 1.63 -7.81 1.63
CA LEU A 162 1.50 -8.88 2.62
C LEU A 162 2.64 -8.83 3.64
N SER A 163 2.34 -9.11 4.90
CA SER A 163 3.32 -9.16 5.98
C SER A 163 3.35 -10.53 6.64
N PHE A 164 4.54 -10.89 7.16
CA PHE A 164 4.79 -12.13 7.92
C PHE A 164 4.61 -13.42 7.13
N ILE A 165 4.64 -13.36 5.81
CA ILE A 165 4.51 -14.50 4.91
C ILE A 165 5.40 -14.30 3.68
N PRO A 166 6.17 -15.31 3.24
CA PRO A 166 6.85 -15.29 1.95
C PRO A 166 5.85 -15.27 0.79
N LEU A 167 6.09 -14.45 -0.23
CA LEU A 167 5.21 -14.33 -1.39
C LEU A 167 5.05 -15.65 -2.15
N GLY A 168 6.09 -16.48 -2.19
CA GLY A 168 6.02 -17.80 -2.83
C GLY A 168 4.89 -18.70 -2.31
N LEU A 169 4.44 -18.50 -1.07
CA LEU A 169 3.33 -19.27 -0.49
C LEU A 169 1.95 -18.78 -0.89
N VAL A 170 1.82 -17.54 -1.35
CA VAL A 170 0.53 -16.92 -1.74
C VAL A 170 0.36 -16.83 -3.25
N LEU A 171 1.45 -16.80 -4.02
CA LEU A 171 1.42 -16.71 -5.48
C LEU A 171 0.47 -17.74 -6.13
N PRO A 172 0.43 -19.03 -5.75
CA PRO A 172 -0.49 -19.99 -6.36
C PRO A 172 -1.97 -19.60 -6.19
N ALA A 173 -2.33 -19.01 -5.05
CA ALA A 173 -3.70 -18.57 -4.79
C ALA A 173 -4.04 -17.30 -5.57
N LEU A 174 -3.11 -16.36 -5.68
CA LEU A 174 -3.28 -15.14 -6.48
C LEU A 174 -3.45 -15.46 -7.97
N VAL A 175 -2.63 -16.37 -8.51
CA VAL A 175 -2.76 -16.85 -9.90
C VAL A 175 -4.11 -17.51 -10.14
N ARG A 176 -4.57 -18.34 -9.20
CA ARG A 176 -5.86 -19.07 -9.30
C ARG A 176 -7.06 -18.14 -9.48
N VAL A 177 -7.04 -16.96 -8.88
CA VAL A 177 -8.14 -15.99 -8.94
C VAL A 177 -7.95 -14.94 -10.02
N SER A 178 -6.85 -14.98 -10.74
CA SER A 178 -6.52 -14.04 -11.81
C SER A 178 -7.09 -14.48 -13.16
N ALA A 179 -7.51 -13.52 -13.96
CA ALA A 179 -7.89 -13.74 -15.36
C ALA A 179 -6.65 -14.08 -16.21
N PRO A 180 -6.81 -14.76 -17.35
CA PRO A 180 -5.73 -14.93 -18.32
C PRO A 180 -5.15 -13.57 -18.73
N GLY A 181 -3.82 -13.41 -18.60
CA GLY A 181 -3.14 -12.15 -18.92
C GLY A 181 -3.27 -11.04 -17.86
N ALA A 182 -3.77 -11.38 -16.68
CA ALA A 182 -3.80 -10.44 -15.55
C ALA A 182 -2.39 -9.99 -15.15
N ASP A 183 -2.32 -8.78 -14.61
CA ASP A 183 -1.11 -8.22 -14.02
C ASP A 183 -1.10 -8.45 -12.50
N LEU A 184 0.09 -8.80 -11.97
CA LEU A 184 0.30 -8.87 -10.53
C LEU A 184 1.41 -7.88 -10.14
N VAL A 185 1.11 -6.92 -9.28
CA VAL A 185 2.05 -5.92 -8.75
C VAL A 185 2.20 -6.17 -7.24
N LEU A 186 3.22 -6.93 -6.89
CA LEU A 186 3.39 -7.46 -5.55
C LEU A 186 4.60 -6.86 -4.85
N MET A 187 4.42 -6.48 -3.59
CA MET A 187 5.51 -5.95 -2.76
C MET A 187 6.34 -7.09 -2.16
N VAL A 188 7.57 -7.20 -2.60
CA VAL A 188 8.59 -8.08 -2.01
C VAL A 188 9.17 -7.41 -0.78
N LYS A 189 9.08 -8.08 0.34
CA LYS A 189 9.64 -7.65 1.62
C LYS A 189 10.81 -8.55 2.00
N PRO A 190 12.06 -8.12 1.81
CA PRO A 190 13.23 -8.98 2.02
C PRO A 190 13.25 -9.65 3.40
N GLN A 191 12.76 -8.97 4.44
CA GLN A 191 12.71 -9.51 5.79
C GLN A 191 11.80 -10.74 5.96
N PHE A 192 10.89 -11.00 5.02
CA PHE A 192 10.03 -12.19 5.05
C PHE A 192 10.45 -13.26 4.05
N GLU A 193 11.45 -12.97 3.19
CA GLU A 193 11.93 -13.86 2.15
C GLU A 193 13.27 -14.53 2.50
N VAL A 194 14.18 -13.85 3.22
CA VAL A 194 15.57 -14.33 3.44
C VAL A 194 15.75 -15.34 4.57
N GLY A 195 14.72 -15.61 5.38
CA GLY A 195 14.82 -16.44 6.57
C GLY A 195 15.30 -15.66 7.82
N LYS A 196 14.82 -16.11 8.98
CA LYS A 196 15.03 -15.39 10.27
C LYS A 196 16.49 -15.31 10.68
N GLU A 197 17.28 -16.32 10.35
CA GLU A 197 18.72 -16.44 10.70
C GLU A 197 19.60 -15.43 9.96
N ARG A 198 19.11 -14.84 8.87
CA ARG A 198 19.83 -13.85 8.06
C ARG A 198 19.37 -12.41 8.28
N LEU A 199 18.46 -12.21 9.23
CA LEU A 199 17.99 -10.87 9.60
C LEU A 199 19.05 -10.18 10.47
N GLY A 200 19.31 -8.91 10.16
CA GLY A 200 20.13 -8.05 11.00
C GLY A 200 19.40 -7.61 12.27
N SER A 201 20.10 -6.87 13.13
CA SER A 201 19.52 -6.28 14.32
C SER A 201 18.25 -5.48 13.99
N GLY A 202 17.19 -5.70 14.77
CA GLY A 202 15.88 -5.09 14.56
C GLY A 202 15.07 -5.67 13.38
N GLY A 203 15.47 -6.85 12.84
CA GLY A 203 14.76 -7.48 11.74
C GLY A 203 14.97 -6.79 10.38
N VAL A 204 16.07 -6.04 10.23
CA VAL A 204 16.35 -5.25 9.03
C VAL A 204 17.37 -5.93 8.13
N VAL A 205 17.04 -6.11 6.85
CA VAL A 205 17.93 -6.63 5.80
C VAL A 205 18.73 -5.46 5.20
N ARG A 206 19.98 -5.28 5.68
CA ARG A 206 20.86 -4.18 5.24
C ARG A 206 21.67 -4.52 4.00
N SER A 207 22.02 -5.79 3.80
CA SER A 207 22.82 -6.24 2.66
C SER A 207 22.07 -6.08 1.35
N ALA A 208 22.66 -5.36 0.39
CA ALA A 208 22.13 -5.23 -0.96
C ALA A 208 21.98 -6.62 -1.64
N GLU A 209 22.94 -7.52 -1.45
CA GLU A 209 22.89 -8.86 -2.03
C GLU A 209 21.74 -9.70 -1.46
N LEU A 210 21.47 -9.61 -0.15
CA LEU A 210 20.32 -10.29 0.44
C LEU A 210 18.99 -9.72 -0.08
N ARG A 211 18.92 -8.41 -0.33
CA ARG A 211 17.73 -7.79 -0.95
C ARG A 211 17.53 -8.30 -2.37
N LYS A 212 18.59 -8.36 -3.18
CA LYS A 212 18.55 -8.93 -4.54
C LYS A 212 18.15 -10.40 -4.50
N GLU A 213 18.72 -11.18 -3.59
CA GLU A 213 18.36 -12.59 -3.41
C GLU A 213 16.88 -12.76 -3.10
N ALA A 214 16.31 -11.95 -2.20
CA ALA A 214 14.88 -11.98 -1.88
C ALA A 214 14.02 -11.75 -3.13
N VAL A 215 14.34 -10.74 -3.93
CA VAL A 215 13.60 -10.45 -5.18
C VAL A 215 13.75 -11.59 -6.19
N ARG A 216 14.98 -12.12 -6.39
CA ARG A 216 15.23 -13.26 -7.28
C ARG A 216 14.45 -14.52 -6.84
N THR A 217 14.37 -14.77 -5.54
CA THR A 217 13.62 -15.91 -5.00
C THR A 217 12.14 -15.80 -5.35
N VAL A 218 11.53 -14.63 -5.18
CA VAL A 218 10.12 -14.41 -5.55
C VAL A 218 9.93 -14.54 -7.06
N ALA A 219 10.81 -13.96 -7.87
CA ALA A 219 10.76 -14.07 -9.33
C ALA A 219 10.86 -15.53 -9.80
N ALA A 220 11.77 -16.32 -9.21
CA ALA A 220 11.90 -17.75 -9.50
C ALA A 220 10.62 -18.53 -9.15
N ARG A 221 9.99 -18.23 -8.01
CA ARG A 221 8.71 -18.84 -7.63
C ARG A 221 7.56 -18.43 -8.56
N ALA A 222 7.57 -17.20 -9.05
CA ALA A 222 6.62 -16.75 -10.07
C ALA A 222 6.82 -17.49 -11.39
N ALA A 223 8.07 -17.71 -11.81
CA ALA A 223 8.40 -18.45 -13.02
C ALA A 223 7.92 -19.93 -12.99
N GLU A 224 7.97 -20.59 -11.83
CA GLU A 224 7.40 -21.94 -11.63
C GLU A 224 5.88 -21.99 -11.92
N LEU A 225 5.19 -20.83 -11.83
CA LEU A 225 3.76 -20.67 -12.14
C LEU A 225 3.51 -20.10 -13.53
N GLY A 226 4.53 -20.00 -14.37
CA GLY A 226 4.44 -19.46 -15.73
C GLY A 226 4.36 -17.93 -15.81
N LEU A 227 4.67 -17.21 -14.72
CA LEU A 227 4.73 -15.76 -14.68
C LEU A 227 6.16 -15.29 -14.96
N GLY A 228 6.31 -14.27 -15.82
CA GLY A 228 7.56 -13.55 -16.00
C GLY A 228 7.49 -12.14 -15.39
N VAL A 229 8.64 -11.45 -15.34
CA VAL A 229 8.81 -10.13 -14.72
C VAL A 229 8.82 -9.04 -15.80
N LEU A 230 7.82 -8.16 -15.79
CA LEU A 230 7.74 -7.02 -16.70
C LEU A 230 8.42 -5.76 -16.11
N GLY A 231 8.66 -5.74 -14.80
CA GLY A 231 9.34 -4.64 -14.16
C GLY A 231 9.64 -4.91 -12.69
N VAL A 232 10.66 -4.24 -12.19
CA VAL A 232 11.02 -4.20 -10.77
C VAL A 232 11.37 -2.76 -10.38
N THR A 233 10.89 -2.31 -9.22
CA THR A 233 11.22 -1.00 -8.66
C THR A 233 11.27 -1.05 -7.14
N ALA A 234 12.03 -0.16 -6.52
CA ALA A 234 11.97 0.02 -5.08
C ALA A 234 10.71 0.77 -4.66
N SER A 235 10.16 0.43 -3.51
CA SER A 235 9.14 1.23 -2.87
C SER A 235 9.72 2.61 -2.50
N PRO A 236 8.99 3.72 -2.75
CA PRO A 236 9.48 5.06 -2.39
C PRO A 236 9.59 5.26 -0.87
N LEU A 237 8.87 4.45 -0.11
CA LEU A 237 8.90 4.48 1.36
C LEU A 237 9.39 3.15 1.91
N PRO A 238 10.25 3.17 2.95
CA PRO A 238 10.64 1.95 3.64
C PRO A 238 9.49 1.40 4.48
N GLY A 239 9.59 0.13 4.84
CA GLY A 239 8.72 -0.51 5.83
C GLY A 239 8.87 0.14 7.22
N PRO A 240 7.96 -0.18 8.16
CA PRO A 240 7.93 0.45 9.50
C PRO A 240 9.24 0.31 10.29
N SER A 241 9.97 -0.79 10.08
CA SER A 241 11.28 -1.05 10.73
C SER A 241 12.48 -0.52 9.93
N GLY A 242 12.27 0.18 8.81
CA GLY A 242 13.32 0.69 7.95
C GLY A 242 13.82 -0.28 6.87
N ASN A 243 13.13 -1.40 6.64
CA ASN A 243 13.44 -2.29 5.52
C ASN A 243 13.11 -1.62 4.18
N VAL A 244 14.02 -1.71 3.22
CA VAL A 244 13.74 -1.36 1.84
C VAL A 244 12.91 -2.50 1.24
N GLU A 245 11.81 -2.14 0.60
CA GLU A 245 10.86 -3.05 -0.01
C GLU A 245 10.81 -2.80 -1.52
N TYR A 246 10.42 -3.80 -2.31
CA TYR A 246 10.46 -3.74 -3.77
C TYR A 246 9.12 -4.17 -4.34
N PHE A 247 8.74 -3.62 -5.50
CA PHE A 247 7.62 -4.12 -6.28
C PHE A 247 8.11 -4.93 -7.46
N LEU A 248 7.50 -6.10 -7.66
CA LEU A 248 7.59 -6.89 -8.89
C LEU A 248 6.28 -6.76 -9.66
N TRP A 249 6.37 -6.42 -10.93
CA TRP A 249 5.27 -6.52 -11.87
C TRP A 249 5.40 -7.80 -12.67
N LEU A 250 4.46 -8.70 -12.49
CA LEU A 250 4.44 -10.05 -13.03
C LEU A 250 3.26 -10.22 -13.98
N ARG A 251 3.47 -11.00 -15.05
CA ARG A 251 2.42 -11.41 -15.99
C ARG A 251 2.76 -12.78 -16.61
N ALA A 252 1.74 -13.56 -16.96
CA ALA A 252 1.93 -14.83 -17.66
C ALA A 252 2.66 -14.63 -19.00
N GLY A 253 3.68 -15.45 -19.26
CA GLY A 253 4.50 -15.38 -20.46
C GLY A 253 5.43 -14.16 -20.56
N GLY A 254 5.59 -13.39 -19.49
CA GLY A 254 6.59 -12.31 -19.42
C GLY A 254 8.03 -12.83 -19.45
N PRO A 255 9.03 -11.94 -19.62
CA PRO A 255 10.44 -12.31 -19.61
C PRO A 255 10.93 -12.71 -18.21
N GLU A 256 12.13 -13.26 -18.13
CA GLU A 256 12.84 -13.42 -16.86
C GLU A 256 13.21 -12.05 -16.26
N LEU A 257 13.46 -12.04 -14.95
CA LEU A 257 13.94 -10.84 -14.26
C LEU A 257 15.28 -10.39 -14.83
N ASP A 258 15.35 -9.18 -15.38
CA ASP A 258 16.61 -8.59 -15.84
C ASP A 258 17.50 -8.22 -14.63
N PRO A 259 18.73 -8.78 -14.52
CA PRO A 259 19.65 -8.44 -13.45
C PRO A 259 20.00 -6.94 -13.38
N ALA A 260 20.07 -6.25 -14.52
CA ALA A 260 20.38 -4.81 -14.56
C ALA A 260 19.25 -3.96 -13.97
N ASP A 261 17.99 -4.33 -14.24
CA ASP A 261 16.82 -3.67 -13.65
C ASP A 261 16.78 -3.88 -12.14
N LEU A 262 17.09 -5.10 -11.68
CA LEU A 262 17.19 -5.39 -10.25
C LEU A 262 18.31 -4.58 -9.58
N ASP A 263 19.48 -4.50 -10.19
CA ASP A 263 20.62 -3.73 -9.68
C ASP A 263 20.27 -2.25 -9.54
N ARG A 264 19.59 -1.69 -10.55
CA ARG A 264 19.08 -0.32 -10.52
C ARG A 264 18.05 -0.12 -9.41
N ALA A 265 17.05 -0.98 -9.29
CA ALA A 265 16.02 -0.88 -8.26
C ALA A 265 16.63 -0.93 -6.84
N VAL A 266 17.65 -1.77 -6.62
CA VAL A 266 18.34 -1.84 -5.32
C VAL A 266 19.18 -0.60 -5.05
N ALA A 267 19.81 0.00 -6.07
CA ALA A 267 20.60 1.23 -5.93
C ALA A 267 19.74 2.47 -5.66
N GLU A 268 18.55 2.55 -6.25
CA GLU A 268 17.60 3.68 -6.16
C GLU A 268 16.69 3.64 -4.93
N GLY A 269 16.67 2.54 -4.19
CA GLY A 269 15.83 2.37 -3.01
C GLY A 269 16.13 3.40 -1.91
N PRO A 270 15.15 3.72 -1.04
CA PRO A 270 15.33 4.66 0.07
C PRO A 270 16.46 4.22 0.98
N ARG A 271 17.27 5.18 1.44
CA ARG A 271 18.45 4.98 2.31
C ARG A 271 18.09 5.09 3.77
#